data_ef6c9b0571f00236bb04e2f7bff1cac2
#
_entry.id   ef6c9b0571f00236bb04e2f7bff1cac2
#
_cell.length_a   1.000
_cell.length_b   1.000
_cell.length_c   1.000
_cell.angle_alpha   90.00
_cell.angle_beta   90.00
_cell.angle_gamma   90.00
#
_symmetry.space_group_name_H-M   'P 1'
#
loop_
_entity.id
_entity.type
_entity.pdbx_description
1 polymer ?
#
loop_
_entity_poly.entity_id
_entity_poly.type
_entity_poly.pdbx_seq_one_letter_code
_entity_poly.pdbx_strand_id
1 'polypeptide(L)'
;VIPCGNCLPMPQPTRGFSIRFLNASPVHSNLTIQVDNRTILTNMDFAEVSRYRQYSRGFHRITIMAPNGLVYLQQNMFFGYNSTIAIVSINNRMAINAFPDGGCNTSFNTSCLRVCNLAYASGAVNVTLPNAFMSFTNTQPGNAGSFSRLQSGTYSVNVARSARPPVNLLSTFINLNPNRIYTL
;
A
#
# COMPACT_ATOMS: atom_id res chain seq x y z
N VAL A 1 49.81 -11.26 22.43
CA VAL A 1 48.64 -11.05 21.59
C VAL A 1 48.25 -12.42 21.06
N ILE A 2 47.17 -13.03 21.61
CA ILE A 2 46.63 -14.32 21.13
C ILE A 2 45.66 -14.00 19.99
N PRO A 3 45.86 -14.48 18.76
CA PRO A 3 44.89 -14.29 17.70
C PRO A 3 43.64 -15.14 18.02
N CYS A 4 42.49 -14.51 18.02
CA CYS A 4 41.20 -15.15 18.17
C CYS A 4 40.90 -15.95 16.88
N GLY A 5 41.31 -17.23 16.84
CA GLY A 5 40.90 -18.18 15.83
C GLY A 5 39.43 -18.58 16.10
N ASN A 6 38.52 -18.35 15.14
CA ASN A 6 37.09 -18.64 15.17
C ASN A 6 36.18 -17.63 15.89
N CYS A 7 36.42 -16.34 15.73
CA CYS A 7 35.31 -15.39 15.92
C CYS A 7 34.34 -15.53 14.76
N LEU A 8 33.26 -16.32 14.94
CA LEU A 8 32.12 -16.29 14.04
C LEU A 8 31.58 -14.84 14.02
N PRO A 9 31.36 -14.24 12.85
CA PRO A 9 30.74 -12.93 12.79
C PRO A 9 29.42 -13.00 13.53
N MET A 10 29.21 -12.11 14.51
CA MET A 10 27.93 -12.00 15.17
C MET A 10 26.87 -11.78 14.09
N PRO A 11 25.74 -12.50 14.12
CA PRO A 11 24.64 -12.27 13.19
C PRO A 11 24.30 -10.79 13.28
N GLN A 12 24.50 -10.06 12.19
CA GLN A 12 24.02 -8.69 12.07
C GLN A 12 22.52 -8.76 12.32
N PRO A 13 21.93 -7.92 13.17
CA PRO A 13 20.49 -7.87 13.33
C PRO A 13 19.92 -7.60 11.93
N THR A 14 19.31 -8.61 11.35
CA THR A 14 18.61 -8.48 10.07
C THR A 14 17.52 -7.44 10.27
N ARG A 15 17.76 -6.21 9.79
CA ARG A 15 16.73 -5.18 9.81
C ARG A 15 15.55 -5.73 9.02
N GLY A 16 14.52 -6.14 9.76
CA GLY A 16 13.27 -6.57 9.18
C GLY A 16 12.56 -5.39 8.51
N PHE A 17 11.76 -5.69 7.50
CA PHE A 17 10.90 -4.72 6.83
C PHE A 17 9.46 -4.96 7.25
N SER A 18 8.75 -3.86 7.48
CA SER A 18 7.33 -3.88 7.85
C SER A 18 6.47 -3.99 6.60
N ILE A 19 5.75 -5.08 6.46
CA ILE A 19 4.84 -5.34 5.34
C ILE A 19 3.43 -5.47 5.88
N ARG A 20 2.47 -4.85 5.20
CA ARG A 20 1.03 -5.05 5.41
C ARG A 20 0.32 -5.30 4.09
N PHE A 21 -0.89 -5.85 4.17
CA PHE A 21 -1.73 -6.16 3.02
C PHE A 21 -2.99 -5.28 3.04
N LEU A 22 -3.44 -4.90 1.85
CA LEU A 22 -4.71 -4.23 1.59
C LEU A 22 -5.48 -5.07 0.57
N ASN A 23 -6.71 -5.49 0.89
CA ASN A 23 -7.59 -6.06 -0.12
C ASN A 23 -8.34 -4.94 -0.86
N ALA A 24 -7.86 -4.58 -2.04
CA ALA A 24 -8.47 -3.60 -2.94
C ALA A 24 -9.24 -4.28 -4.11
N SER A 25 -9.50 -5.58 -4.02
CA SER A 25 -10.27 -6.33 -5.01
C SER A 25 -11.76 -6.35 -4.64
N PRO A 26 -12.64 -5.64 -5.34
CA PRO A 26 -14.07 -5.59 -4.99
C PRO A 26 -14.82 -6.89 -5.29
N VAL A 27 -14.21 -7.80 -6.06
CA VAL A 27 -14.81 -9.07 -6.47
C VAL A 27 -14.32 -10.27 -5.64
N HIS A 28 -13.38 -10.05 -4.70
CA HIS A 28 -12.86 -11.08 -3.84
C HIS A 28 -12.92 -10.64 -2.38
N SER A 29 -13.67 -11.35 -1.56
CA SER A 29 -13.77 -11.19 -0.11
C SER A 29 -13.28 -12.45 0.60
N ASN A 30 -13.15 -12.37 1.92
CA ASN A 30 -12.74 -13.49 2.78
C ASN A 30 -11.41 -14.15 2.35
N LEU A 31 -10.45 -13.34 1.88
CA LEU A 31 -9.17 -13.84 1.39
C LEU A 31 -8.33 -14.43 2.53
N THR A 32 -7.67 -15.54 2.24
CA THR A 32 -6.59 -16.09 3.07
C THR A 32 -5.25 -15.77 2.42
N ILE A 33 -4.33 -15.18 3.20
CA ILE A 33 -3.00 -14.79 2.73
C ILE A 33 -1.95 -15.60 3.46
N GLN A 34 -1.04 -16.18 2.68
CA GLN A 34 0.15 -16.86 3.19
C GLN A 34 1.40 -16.15 2.71
N VAL A 35 2.42 -16.13 3.56
CA VAL A 35 3.79 -15.76 3.21
C VAL A 35 4.69 -16.92 3.59
N ASP A 36 5.50 -17.41 2.67
CA ASP A 36 6.38 -18.57 2.82
C ASP A 36 5.65 -19.80 3.37
N ASN A 37 4.48 -20.10 2.81
CA ASN A 37 3.59 -21.19 3.20
C ASN A 37 3.01 -21.09 4.64
N ARG A 38 3.17 -19.95 5.30
CA ARG A 38 2.56 -19.69 6.62
C ARG A 38 1.36 -18.78 6.46
N THR A 39 0.21 -19.20 6.94
CA THR A 39 -0.99 -18.38 6.97
C THR A 39 -0.77 -17.19 7.92
N ILE A 40 -0.90 -15.99 7.39
CA ILE A 40 -0.71 -14.75 8.14
C ILE A 40 -2.02 -13.99 8.35
N LEU A 41 -2.97 -14.14 7.43
CA LEU A 41 -4.30 -13.52 7.47
C LEU A 41 -5.35 -14.51 6.98
N THR A 42 -6.53 -14.45 7.58
CA THR A 42 -7.73 -15.18 7.15
C THR A 42 -8.91 -14.22 7.14
N ASN A 43 -9.89 -14.50 6.30
CA ASN A 43 -11.13 -13.73 6.19
C ASN A 43 -10.91 -12.22 5.94
N MET A 44 -9.91 -11.89 5.12
CA MET A 44 -9.63 -10.50 4.77
C MET A 44 -10.65 -10.00 3.74
N ASP A 45 -11.51 -9.09 4.16
CA ASP A 45 -12.57 -8.53 3.33
C ASP A 45 -12.10 -7.38 2.43
N PHE A 46 -12.96 -7.00 1.47
CA PHE A 46 -12.71 -5.83 0.63
C PHE A 46 -12.55 -4.56 1.47
N ALA A 47 -11.60 -3.70 1.05
CA ALA A 47 -11.17 -2.47 1.71
C ALA A 47 -10.50 -2.67 3.09
N GLU A 48 -10.27 -3.90 3.52
CA GLU A 48 -9.56 -4.17 4.77
C GLU A 48 -8.04 -3.99 4.60
N VAL A 49 -7.42 -3.39 5.62
CA VAL A 49 -5.96 -3.21 5.74
C VAL A 49 -5.45 -3.99 6.94
N SER A 50 -4.49 -4.87 6.73
CA SER A 50 -3.89 -5.62 7.82
C SER A 50 -2.95 -4.76 8.68
N ARG A 51 -2.59 -5.29 9.87
CA ARG A 51 -1.47 -4.75 10.63
C ARG A 51 -0.14 -5.06 9.94
N TYR A 52 0.88 -4.23 10.20
CA TYR A 52 2.24 -4.51 9.76
C TYR A 52 2.81 -5.75 10.44
N ARG A 53 3.54 -6.55 9.68
CA ARG A 53 4.35 -7.67 10.15
C ARG A 53 5.79 -7.50 9.68
N GLN A 54 6.73 -7.99 10.48
CA GLN A 54 8.16 -7.93 10.19
C GLN A 54 8.58 -9.15 9.36
N TYR A 55 9.35 -8.90 8.30
CA TYR A 55 9.95 -9.92 7.45
C TYR A 55 11.43 -9.62 7.23
N SER A 56 12.23 -10.64 7.01
CA SER A 56 13.62 -10.48 6.60
C SER A 56 13.72 -9.85 5.21
N ARG A 57 14.87 -9.28 4.89
CA ARG A 57 15.15 -8.88 3.52
C ARG A 57 15.30 -10.11 2.64
N GLY A 58 14.64 -10.13 1.49
CA GLY A 58 14.74 -11.25 0.55
C GLY A 58 13.48 -11.48 -0.26
N PHE A 59 13.49 -12.56 -1.03
CA PHE A 59 12.31 -13.02 -1.74
C PHE A 59 11.43 -13.83 -0.81
N HIS A 60 10.14 -13.49 -0.80
CA HIS A 60 9.09 -14.17 -0.05
C HIS A 60 8.01 -14.64 -1.01
N ARG A 61 7.50 -15.85 -0.81
CA ARG A 61 6.40 -16.37 -1.59
C ARG A 61 5.09 -15.91 -0.98
N ILE A 62 4.32 -15.13 -1.73
CA ILE A 62 2.97 -14.72 -1.36
C ILE A 62 1.99 -15.66 -2.05
N THR A 63 1.07 -16.23 -1.28
CA THR A 63 -0.06 -17.02 -1.80
C THR A 63 -1.36 -16.41 -1.31
N ILE A 64 -2.28 -16.15 -2.21
CA ILE A 64 -3.61 -15.61 -1.92
C ILE A 64 -4.65 -16.62 -2.36
N MET A 65 -5.54 -16.97 -1.44
CA MET A 65 -6.49 -18.06 -1.62
C MET A 65 -7.91 -17.65 -1.20
N ALA A 66 -8.89 -18.32 -1.80
CA ALA A 66 -10.24 -18.35 -1.29
C ALA A 66 -10.35 -19.14 0.03
N PRO A 67 -11.45 -18.99 0.79
CA PRO A 67 -11.68 -19.77 2.01
C PRO A 67 -11.68 -21.29 1.81
N ASN A 68 -12.09 -21.76 0.63
CA ASN A 68 -12.10 -23.19 0.27
C ASN A 68 -10.73 -23.74 -0.18
N GLY A 69 -9.66 -22.91 -0.09
CA GLY A 69 -8.31 -23.31 -0.47
C GLY A 69 -7.95 -23.13 -1.95
N LEU A 70 -8.88 -22.65 -2.79
CA LEU A 70 -8.58 -22.33 -4.18
C LEU A 70 -7.56 -21.20 -4.24
N VAL A 71 -6.41 -21.44 -4.89
CA VAL A 71 -5.34 -20.46 -5.06
C VAL A 71 -5.71 -19.50 -6.19
N TYR A 72 -5.85 -18.21 -5.87
CA TYR A 72 -6.05 -17.14 -6.85
C TYR A 72 -4.73 -16.59 -7.39
N LEU A 73 -3.70 -16.50 -6.53
CA LEU A 73 -2.39 -15.99 -6.90
C LEU A 73 -1.30 -16.66 -6.07
N GLN A 74 -0.21 -17.02 -6.73
CA GLN A 74 1.04 -17.36 -6.05
C GLN A 74 2.21 -16.68 -6.77
N GLN A 75 2.98 -15.88 -6.04
CA GLN A 75 4.05 -15.06 -6.62
C GLN A 75 5.18 -14.84 -5.61
N ASN A 76 6.41 -14.84 -6.09
CA ASN A 76 7.57 -14.39 -5.30
C ASN A 76 7.71 -12.88 -5.41
N MET A 77 7.91 -12.21 -4.25
CA MET A 77 8.11 -10.77 -4.18
C MET A 77 9.31 -10.45 -3.28
N PHE A 78 10.12 -9.49 -3.71
CA PHE A 78 11.27 -9.05 -2.92
C PHE A 78 10.83 -8.05 -1.85
N PHE A 79 11.08 -8.37 -0.56
CA PHE A 79 10.88 -7.46 0.56
C PHE A 79 12.22 -6.75 0.88
N GLY A 80 12.30 -5.48 0.60
CA GLY A 80 13.51 -4.66 0.76
C GLY A 80 13.26 -3.29 1.38
N TYR A 81 11.99 -2.95 1.63
CA TYR A 81 11.53 -1.70 2.24
C TYR A 81 10.15 -1.90 2.88
N ASN A 82 9.81 -1.02 3.82
CA ASN A 82 8.47 -1.01 4.41
C ASN A 82 7.43 -0.73 3.33
N SER A 83 6.41 -1.56 3.21
CA SER A 83 5.44 -1.44 2.12
C SER A 83 4.04 -1.94 2.47
N THR A 84 3.09 -1.38 1.74
CA THR A 84 1.73 -1.90 1.63
C THR A 84 1.62 -2.68 0.33
N ILE A 85 1.20 -3.96 0.42
CA ILE A 85 0.91 -4.82 -0.73
C ILE A 85 -0.59 -4.78 -0.95
N ALA A 86 -1.02 -4.14 -2.04
CA ALA A 86 -2.42 -4.11 -2.45
C ALA A 86 -2.74 -5.31 -3.34
N ILE A 87 -3.79 -6.03 -2.96
CA ILE A 87 -4.39 -7.11 -3.72
C ILE A 87 -5.46 -6.48 -4.60
N VAL A 88 -5.36 -6.64 -5.91
CA VAL A 88 -6.23 -6.00 -6.88
C VAL A 88 -6.79 -7.03 -7.87
N SER A 89 -7.88 -6.67 -8.55
CA SER A 89 -8.43 -7.45 -9.67
C SER A 89 -8.28 -6.66 -10.97
N ILE A 90 -7.61 -7.26 -11.94
CA ILE A 90 -7.38 -6.70 -13.27
C ILE A 90 -7.94 -7.70 -14.29
N ASN A 91 -8.98 -7.30 -15.03
CA ASN A 91 -9.63 -8.17 -16.01
C ASN A 91 -10.01 -9.55 -15.41
N ASN A 92 -10.61 -9.55 -14.23
CA ASN A 92 -10.99 -10.74 -13.44
C ASN A 92 -9.82 -11.64 -13.01
N ARG A 93 -8.59 -11.19 -13.12
CA ARG A 93 -7.41 -11.88 -12.61
C ARG A 93 -6.88 -11.15 -11.37
N MET A 94 -6.51 -11.91 -10.36
CA MET A 94 -5.88 -11.37 -9.18
C MET A 94 -4.43 -10.97 -9.46
N ALA A 95 -4.05 -9.81 -8.97
CA ALA A 95 -2.68 -9.30 -9.01
C ALA A 95 -2.33 -8.61 -7.70
N ILE A 96 -1.05 -8.33 -7.48
CA ILE A 96 -0.56 -7.58 -6.33
C ILE A 96 0.34 -6.44 -6.78
N ASN A 97 0.19 -5.30 -6.12
CA ASN A 97 1.05 -4.13 -6.29
C ASN A 97 1.67 -3.76 -4.94
N ALA A 98 2.97 -3.53 -4.90
CA ALA A 98 3.66 -3.07 -3.70
C ALA A 98 3.93 -1.56 -3.77
N PHE A 99 3.62 -0.87 -2.68
CA PHE A 99 3.82 0.57 -2.53
C PHE A 99 4.73 0.83 -1.32
N PRO A 100 5.88 1.50 -1.50
CA PRO A 100 6.73 1.91 -0.39
C PRO A 100 5.95 2.82 0.57
N ASP A 101 6.01 2.56 1.88
CA ASP A 101 5.32 3.36 2.89
C ASP A 101 6.20 4.45 3.52
N GLY A 102 7.43 4.59 3.03
CA GLY A 102 8.39 5.63 3.41
C GLY A 102 8.57 6.68 2.32
N GLY A 103 9.44 7.66 2.60
CA GLY A 103 9.85 8.68 1.62
C GLY A 103 9.26 10.06 1.86
N CYS A 104 8.59 10.27 2.99
CA CYS A 104 8.18 11.60 3.41
C CYS A 104 8.48 11.83 4.89
N ASN A 105 9.10 12.96 5.19
CA ASN A 105 9.36 13.39 6.57
C ASN A 105 8.29 14.37 6.99
N THR A 106 7.60 14.06 8.06
CA THR A 106 6.66 14.97 8.72
C THR A 106 7.40 15.86 9.70
N SER A 107 6.89 17.06 9.92
CA SER A 107 7.33 17.99 10.98
C SER A 107 6.16 18.33 11.88
N PHE A 108 6.42 19.07 12.95
CA PHE A 108 5.38 19.53 13.84
C PHE A 108 4.23 20.19 13.04
N ASN A 109 3.01 19.75 13.32
CA ASN A 109 1.78 20.21 12.67
C ASN A 109 1.65 19.96 11.15
N THR A 110 2.44 19.05 10.60
CA THR A 110 2.32 18.64 9.20
C THR A 110 2.06 17.14 9.05
N SER A 111 1.49 16.76 7.94
CA SER A 111 1.28 15.38 7.48
C SER A 111 1.75 15.23 6.06
N CYS A 112 1.96 13.99 5.64
CA CYS A 112 2.25 13.64 4.26
C CYS A 112 1.06 12.94 3.64
N LEU A 113 0.70 13.31 2.43
CA LEU A 113 -0.36 12.68 1.65
C LEU A 113 0.16 12.32 0.27
N ARG A 114 -0.20 11.13 -0.20
CA ARG A 114 -0.12 10.75 -1.62
C ARG A 114 -1.43 10.13 -2.06
N VAL A 115 -1.63 10.06 -3.37
CA VAL A 115 -2.74 9.37 -4.01
C VAL A 115 -2.25 8.08 -4.66
N CYS A 116 -3.01 6.99 -4.47
CA CYS A 116 -2.80 5.72 -5.12
C CYS A 116 -4.09 5.29 -5.82
N ASN A 117 -4.05 5.07 -7.12
CA ASN A 117 -5.22 4.63 -7.88
C ASN A 117 -5.24 3.09 -7.98
N LEU A 118 -6.09 2.43 -7.19
CA LEU A 118 -6.31 0.98 -7.23
C LEU A 118 -7.59 0.58 -7.97
N ALA A 119 -8.35 1.57 -8.47
CA ALA A 119 -9.58 1.35 -9.23
C ALA A 119 -9.28 1.16 -10.72
N TYR A 120 -8.89 -0.03 -11.12
CA TYR A 120 -8.47 -0.32 -12.50
C TYR A 120 -9.54 0.00 -13.55
N ALA A 121 -10.82 -0.12 -13.20
CA ALA A 121 -11.93 0.21 -14.10
C ALA A 121 -12.17 1.72 -14.26
N SER A 122 -11.62 2.57 -13.39
CA SER A 122 -11.82 4.01 -13.46
C SER A 122 -11.00 4.70 -14.56
N GLY A 123 -9.91 4.05 -15.02
CA GLY A 123 -8.87 4.71 -15.79
C GLY A 123 -8.06 5.67 -14.92
N ALA A 124 -7.35 6.60 -15.54
CA ALA A 124 -6.60 7.64 -14.84
C ALA A 124 -7.54 8.58 -14.07
N VAL A 125 -7.12 8.99 -12.85
CA VAL A 125 -7.89 9.91 -12.01
C VAL A 125 -7.09 11.17 -11.67
N ASN A 126 -7.83 12.25 -11.45
CA ASN A 126 -7.35 13.48 -10.84
C ASN A 126 -7.97 13.58 -9.45
N VAL A 127 -7.15 13.88 -8.45
CA VAL A 127 -7.60 14.13 -7.08
C VAL A 127 -7.24 15.56 -6.72
N THR A 128 -8.24 16.34 -6.32
CA THR A 128 -8.05 17.73 -5.94
C THR A 128 -8.44 17.96 -4.48
N LEU A 129 -7.67 18.78 -3.79
CA LEU A 129 -7.94 19.29 -2.45
C LEU A 129 -8.11 20.82 -2.57
N PRO A 130 -9.33 21.32 -2.86
CA PRO A 130 -9.54 22.73 -3.17
C PRO A 130 -9.10 23.68 -2.07
N ASN A 131 -9.37 23.33 -0.81
CA ASN A 131 -8.99 24.15 0.35
C ASN A 131 -7.48 24.07 0.70
N ALA A 132 -6.70 23.25 0.01
CA ALA A 132 -5.23 23.24 0.08
C ALA A 132 -4.59 23.77 -1.22
N PHE A 133 -5.37 24.16 -2.23
CA PHE A 133 -4.90 24.49 -3.57
C PHE A 133 -3.97 23.44 -4.17
N MET A 134 -4.26 22.16 -3.90
CA MET A 134 -3.44 21.02 -4.28
C MET A 134 -4.18 20.10 -5.24
N SER A 135 -3.43 19.52 -6.19
CA SER A 135 -3.95 18.51 -7.09
C SER A 135 -2.91 17.42 -7.37
N PHE A 136 -3.40 16.19 -7.46
CA PHE A 136 -2.68 15.03 -7.96
C PHE A 136 -3.33 14.67 -9.29
N THR A 137 -2.62 14.86 -10.39
CA THR A 137 -3.21 14.73 -11.72
C THR A 137 -2.76 13.46 -12.42
N ASN A 138 -3.66 12.91 -13.25
CA ASN A 138 -3.37 11.77 -14.13
C ASN A 138 -2.79 10.54 -13.43
N THR A 139 -3.27 10.24 -12.20
CA THR A 139 -2.83 9.05 -11.48
C THR A 139 -3.39 7.81 -12.18
N GLN A 140 -2.50 7.06 -12.83
CA GLN A 140 -2.85 5.85 -13.58
C GLN A 140 -3.25 4.71 -12.63
N PRO A 141 -4.13 3.78 -13.06
CA PRO A 141 -4.42 2.56 -12.29
C PRO A 141 -3.14 1.77 -11.97
N GLY A 142 -3.04 1.32 -10.72
CA GLY A 142 -1.87 0.60 -10.20
C GLY A 142 -0.71 1.47 -9.77
N ASN A 143 -0.79 2.80 -9.94
CA ASN A 143 0.27 3.72 -9.57
C ASN A 143 -0.05 4.51 -8.31
N ALA A 144 1.01 4.84 -7.57
CA ALA A 144 0.98 5.81 -6.50
C ALA A 144 1.80 7.04 -6.89
N GLY A 145 1.26 8.22 -6.63
CA GLY A 145 1.96 9.49 -6.80
C GLY A 145 3.02 9.71 -5.71
N SER A 146 3.79 10.78 -5.86
CA SER A 146 4.72 11.24 -4.84
C SER A 146 3.98 11.80 -3.64
N PHE A 147 4.62 11.73 -2.47
CA PHE A 147 4.09 12.38 -1.26
C PHE A 147 4.19 13.89 -1.36
N SER A 148 3.13 14.56 -0.93
CA SER A 148 3.09 16.00 -0.70
C SER A 148 2.89 16.27 0.79
N ARG A 149 3.59 17.29 1.30
CA ARG A 149 3.43 17.74 2.68
C ARG A 149 2.30 18.76 2.78
N LEU A 150 1.43 18.59 3.76
CA LEU A 150 0.28 19.43 4.06
C LEU A 150 0.26 19.80 5.54
N GLN A 151 -0.32 20.94 5.88
CA GLN A 151 -0.69 21.23 7.25
C GLN A 151 -1.69 20.17 7.74
N SER A 152 -1.67 19.88 9.04
CA SER A 152 -2.69 19.01 9.62
C SER A 152 -4.03 19.73 9.63
N GLY A 153 -5.11 19.00 9.37
CA GLY A 153 -6.45 19.59 9.27
C GLY A 153 -7.40 18.79 8.43
N THR A 154 -8.60 19.32 8.24
CA THR A 154 -9.65 18.69 7.43
C THR A 154 -9.64 19.29 6.02
N TYR A 155 -9.66 18.40 5.02
CA TYR A 155 -9.61 18.77 3.61
C TYR A 155 -10.80 18.18 2.86
N SER A 156 -11.43 18.97 2.01
CA SER A 156 -12.33 18.45 0.98
C SER A 156 -11.50 17.77 -0.10
N VAL A 157 -11.98 16.63 -0.57
CA VAL A 157 -11.33 15.84 -1.62
C VAL A 157 -12.33 15.58 -2.72
N ASN A 158 -11.97 15.93 -3.94
CA ASN A 158 -12.73 15.58 -5.14
C ASN A 158 -11.88 14.63 -6.00
N VAL A 159 -12.45 13.51 -6.37
CA VAL A 159 -11.86 12.53 -7.28
C VAL A 159 -12.64 12.54 -8.58
N ALA A 160 -11.97 12.81 -9.67
CA ALA A 160 -12.59 12.82 -11.00
C ALA A 160 -11.78 11.95 -11.97
N ARG A 161 -12.47 11.36 -12.95
CA ARG A 161 -11.78 10.70 -14.07
C ARG A 161 -11.00 11.74 -14.87
N SER A 162 -9.77 11.40 -15.25
CA SER A 162 -8.91 12.24 -16.10
C SER A 162 -9.37 12.17 -17.56
N ALA A 163 -10.59 12.62 -17.83
CA ALA A 163 -11.23 12.64 -19.15
C ALA A 163 -11.69 14.07 -19.50
N ARG A 164 -12.08 14.29 -20.73
CA ARG A 164 -12.68 15.56 -21.18
C ARG A 164 -14.06 15.29 -21.78
N PRO A 165 -15.15 15.75 -21.16
CA PRO A 165 -15.20 16.48 -19.90
C PRO A 165 -14.86 15.57 -18.69
N PRO A 166 -14.37 16.16 -17.57
CA PRO A 166 -14.07 15.38 -16.37
C PRO A 166 -15.36 14.83 -15.77
N VAL A 167 -15.31 13.57 -15.29
CA VAL A 167 -16.44 12.91 -14.61
C VAL A 167 -16.09 12.81 -13.13
N ASN A 168 -16.90 13.44 -12.28
CA ASN A 168 -16.73 13.34 -10.83
C ASN A 168 -17.10 11.91 -10.39
N LEU A 169 -16.17 11.26 -9.67
CA LEU A 169 -16.33 9.91 -9.13
C LEU A 169 -16.67 9.92 -7.64
N LEU A 170 -16.08 10.86 -6.88
CA LEU A 170 -16.22 10.95 -5.43
C LEU A 170 -15.95 12.37 -4.95
N SER A 171 -16.76 12.82 -4.00
CA SER A 171 -16.47 14.02 -3.20
C SER A 171 -16.64 13.67 -1.73
N THR A 172 -15.62 13.93 -0.92
CA THR A 172 -15.59 13.57 0.49
C THR A 172 -14.68 14.50 1.29
N PHE A 173 -14.54 14.25 2.58
CA PHE A 173 -13.60 14.94 3.45
C PHE A 173 -12.61 13.94 4.05
N ILE A 174 -11.38 14.39 4.25
CA ILE A 174 -10.34 13.64 4.97
C ILE A 174 -9.80 14.50 6.11
N ASN A 175 -9.44 13.85 7.22
CA ASN A 175 -8.77 14.51 8.33
C ASN A 175 -7.31 14.01 8.40
N LEU A 176 -6.37 14.96 8.30
CA LEU A 176 -4.94 14.69 8.36
C LEU A 176 -4.41 15.09 9.73
N ASN A 177 -4.13 14.13 10.59
CA ASN A 177 -3.54 14.35 11.90
C ASN A 177 -2.04 14.65 11.78
N PRO A 178 -1.45 15.44 12.69
CA PRO A 178 -0.03 15.78 12.66
C PRO A 178 0.87 14.54 12.78
N ASN A 179 2.06 14.63 12.21
CA ASN A 179 3.09 13.57 12.22
C ASN A 179 2.62 12.22 11.64
N ARG A 180 1.73 12.25 10.65
CA ARG A 180 1.20 11.05 9.99
C ARG A 180 1.46 11.07 8.49
N ILE A 181 1.57 9.87 7.93
CA ILE A 181 1.72 9.63 6.49
C ILE A 181 0.46 8.91 6.01
N TYR A 182 -0.16 9.45 4.97
CA TYR A 182 -1.41 8.97 4.42
C TYR A 182 -1.26 8.57 2.95
N THR A 183 -1.96 7.53 2.56
CA THR A 183 -2.21 7.19 1.16
C THR A 183 -3.73 7.16 0.97
N LEU A 184 -4.22 7.98 0.06
CA LEU A 184 -5.61 8.03 -0.37
C LEU A 184 -5.78 7.13 -1.59
#